data_a16e3fe6cd779bb096dcc35b0ecd21ed
#
_entry.id   a16e3fe6cd779bb096dcc35b0ecd21ed
#
_cell.length_a   1.000
_cell.length_b   1.000
_cell.length_c   1.000
_cell.angle_alpha   90.00
_cell.angle_beta   90.00
_cell.angle_gamma   90.00
#
_symmetry.space_group_name_H-M   'P 1'
#
loop_
_entity.id
_entity.type
_entity.pdbx_description
1 polymer ?
#
loop_
_entity_poly.entity_id
_entity_poly.type
_entity_poly.pdbx_seq_one_letter_code
_entity_poly.pdbx_strand_id
1 'polypeptide(L)' 'MSDTERLKAKYNAFSDAWKLYKKYFGTKNHDQDKWDALVEDATEYQNKHDCLLARTFAMGIMEQLEEDAKEYV' A
#
# COMPACT_ATOMS: atom_id res chain seq x y z
N MET A 1 -16.34 14.23 14.28
CA MET A 1 -16.34 13.77 12.89
C MET A 1 -17.64 13.01 12.60
N SER A 2 -18.34 13.35 11.53
CA SER A 2 -19.58 12.69 11.16
C SER A 2 -19.31 11.30 10.56
N ASP A 3 -20.35 10.46 10.52
CA ASP A 3 -20.22 9.12 9.91
C ASP A 3 -19.90 9.22 8.42
N THR A 4 -20.46 10.23 7.73
CA THR A 4 -20.16 10.46 6.32
C THR A 4 -18.67 10.78 6.12
N GLU A 5 -18.10 11.61 6.97
CA GLU A 5 -16.69 11.95 6.90
C GLU A 5 -15.80 10.74 7.20
N ARG A 6 -16.20 9.91 8.18
CA ARG A 6 -15.46 8.67 8.49
C ARG A 6 -15.46 7.71 7.33
N LEU A 7 -16.62 7.51 6.70
CA LEU A 7 -16.73 6.64 5.52
C LEU A 7 -15.90 7.16 4.36
N LYS A 8 -15.92 8.47 4.13
CA LYS A 8 -15.13 9.07 3.07
C LYS A 8 -13.62 8.88 3.32
N ALA A 9 -13.19 9.05 4.57
CA ALA A 9 -11.78 8.86 4.94
C ALA A 9 -11.35 7.42 4.66
N LYS A 10 -12.19 6.43 4.98
CA LYS A 10 -11.89 5.03 4.70
C LYS A 10 -11.90 4.73 3.19
N TYR A 11 -12.83 5.33 2.46
CA TYR A 11 -12.84 5.19 1.01
C TYR A 11 -11.54 5.71 0.39
N ASN A 12 -11.07 6.88 0.87
CA ASN A 12 -9.81 7.45 0.40
C ASN A 12 -8.63 6.53 0.72
N ALA A 13 -8.64 5.90 1.90
CA ALA A 13 -7.60 4.96 2.29
C ALA A 13 -7.60 3.73 1.36
N PHE A 14 -8.77 3.19 1.01
CA PHE A 14 -8.88 2.10 0.04
C PHE A 14 -8.38 2.51 -1.33
N SER A 15 -8.81 3.67 -1.81
CA SER A 15 -8.44 4.17 -3.13
C SER A 15 -6.93 4.35 -3.27
N ASP A 16 -6.30 4.96 -2.27
CA ASP A 16 -4.86 5.18 -2.28
C ASP A 16 -4.09 3.87 -2.11
N ALA A 17 -4.62 2.92 -1.30
CA ALA A 17 -4.03 1.59 -1.17
C ALA A 17 -4.02 0.85 -2.51
N TRP A 18 -5.11 0.92 -3.26
CA TRP A 18 -5.21 0.30 -4.58
C TRP A 18 -4.19 0.91 -5.55
N LYS A 19 -4.04 2.25 -5.51
CA LYS A 19 -3.05 2.94 -6.34
C LYS A 19 -1.63 2.52 -5.98
N LEU A 20 -1.34 2.35 -4.70
CA LEU A 20 -0.04 1.91 -4.23
C LEU A 20 0.26 0.49 -4.74
N TYR A 21 -0.68 -0.42 -4.61
CA TYR A 21 -0.52 -1.79 -5.10
C TYR A 21 -0.27 -1.82 -6.61
N LYS A 22 -1.07 -1.09 -7.38
CA LYS A 22 -0.93 -1.04 -8.84
C LYS A 22 0.42 -0.49 -9.27
N LYS A 23 0.90 0.52 -8.57
CA LYS A 23 2.18 1.18 -8.90
C LYS A 23 3.35 0.19 -8.86
N TYR A 24 3.31 -0.74 -7.91
CA TYR A 24 4.39 -1.69 -7.70
C TYR A 24 4.06 -3.10 -8.18
N PHE A 25 2.92 -3.28 -8.79
CA PHE A 25 2.52 -4.59 -9.33
C PHE A 25 3.55 -5.06 -10.36
N GLY A 26 3.97 -6.31 -10.23
CA GLY A 26 4.95 -6.89 -11.15
C GLY A 26 6.40 -6.63 -10.77
N THR A 27 6.66 -6.04 -9.61
CA THR A 27 8.03 -5.84 -9.12
C THR A 27 8.73 -7.20 -8.90
N LYS A 28 9.92 -7.34 -9.46
CA LYS A 28 10.70 -8.58 -9.38
C LYS A 28 11.51 -8.64 -8.10
N ASN A 29 11.80 -9.86 -7.62
CA ASN A 29 12.53 -10.08 -6.38
C ASN A 29 13.86 -9.33 -6.30
N HIS A 30 14.57 -9.21 -7.43
CA HIS A 30 15.91 -8.63 -7.46
C HIS A 30 15.94 -7.13 -7.68
N ASP A 31 14.77 -6.48 -7.82
CA ASP A 31 14.69 -5.04 -8.07
C ASP A 31 14.65 -4.27 -6.76
N GLN A 32 15.83 -4.18 -6.12
CA GLN A 32 15.94 -3.55 -4.80
C GLN A 32 15.50 -2.08 -4.80
N ASP A 33 15.76 -1.35 -5.88
CA ASP A 33 15.38 0.06 -5.97
C ASP A 33 13.87 0.24 -5.87
N LYS A 34 13.11 -0.65 -6.51
CA LYS A 34 11.65 -0.63 -6.41
C LYS A 34 11.16 -1.00 -5.02
N TRP A 35 11.79 -1.99 -4.38
CA TRP A 35 11.42 -2.37 -3.02
C TRP A 35 11.67 -1.23 -2.05
N ASP A 36 12.80 -0.52 -2.19
CA ASP A 36 13.10 0.65 -1.36
C ASP A 36 12.08 1.76 -1.57
N ALA A 37 11.71 2.02 -2.82
CA ALA A 37 10.68 3.02 -3.15
C ALA A 37 9.31 2.62 -2.58
N LEU A 38 8.98 1.34 -2.61
CA LEU A 38 7.74 0.83 -2.03
C LEU A 38 7.68 1.11 -0.52
N VAL A 39 8.76 0.87 0.19
CA VAL A 39 8.82 1.14 1.64
C VAL A 39 8.58 2.63 1.91
N GLU A 40 9.21 3.51 1.14
CA GLU A 40 9.00 4.95 1.28
C GLU A 40 7.54 5.35 1.00
N ASP A 41 6.99 4.85 -0.09
CA ASP A 41 5.60 5.17 -0.47
C ASP A 41 4.60 4.60 0.54
N ALA A 42 4.87 3.40 1.06
CA ALA A 42 4.01 2.81 2.08
C ALA A 42 4.04 3.62 3.38
N THR A 43 5.21 4.14 3.73
CA THR A 43 5.36 5.01 4.91
C THR A 43 4.58 6.31 4.73
N GLU A 44 4.69 6.94 3.55
CA GLU A 44 3.92 8.15 3.25
C GLU A 44 2.42 7.87 3.27
N TYR A 45 2.00 6.73 2.75
CA TYR A 45 0.60 6.30 2.77
C TYR A 45 0.09 6.19 4.21
N GLN A 46 0.85 5.56 5.10
CA GLN A 46 0.48 5.42 6.51
C GLN A 46 0.42 6.77 7.22
N ASN A 47 1.31 7.70 6.89
CA ASN A 47 1.31 9.03 7.46
C ASN A 47 0.11 9.86 6.98
N LYS A 48 -0.29 9.69 5.73
CA LYS A 48 -1.45 10.36 5.15
C LYS A 48 -2.76 9.84 5.72
N HIS A 49 -2.84 8.54 5.94
CA HIS A 49 -4.03 7.86 6.45
C HIS A 49 -3.73 7.26 7.83
N ASP A 50 -3.79 8.11 8.85
CA ASP A 50 -3.47 7.70 10.22
C ASP A 50 -4.62 6.91 10.84
N CYS A 51 -4.74 5.64 10.47
CA CYS A 51 -5.75 4.74 11.02
C CYS A 51 -5.26 3.29 10.94
N LEU A 52 -5.88 2.43 11.73
CA LEU A 52 -5.53 1.01 11.79
C LEU A 52 -5.68 0.34 10.42
N LEU A 53 -6.76 0.66 9.72
CA LEU A 53 -7.04 0.06 8.41
C LEU A 53 -5.94 0.36 7.40
N ALA A 54 -5.43 1.60 7.38
CA ALA A 54 -4.34 1.98 6.48
C ALA A 54 -3.05 1.24 6.81
N ARG A 55 -2.74 1.07 8.09
CA ARG A 55 -1.56 0.30 8.50
C ARG A 55 -1.68 -1.16 8.06
N THR A 56 -2.87 -1.74 8.22
CA THR A 56 -3.14 -3.12 7.79
C THR A 56 -3.00 -3.25 6.27
N PHE A 57 -3.53 -2.29 5.50
CA PHE A 57 -3.40 -2.28 4.05
C PHE A 57 -1.95 -2.17 3.60
N ALA A 58 -1.17 -1.26 4.21
CA ALA A 58 0.22 -1.08 3.84
C ALA A 58 1.00 -2.38 4.03
N MET A 59 0.84 -3.03 5.17
CA MET A 59 1.50 -4.30 5.44
C MET A 59 1.04 -5.40 4.49
N GLY A 60 -0.27 -5.50 4.27
CA GLY A 60 -0.83 -6.50 3.37
C GLY A 60 -0.39 -6.32 1.92
N ILE A 61 -0.31 -5.07 1.47
CA ILE A 61 0.17 -4.75 0.12
C ILE A 61 1.62 -5.18 -0.03
N MET A 62 2.47 -4.87 0.93
CA MET A 62 3.88 -5.25 0.87
C MET A 62 4.05 -6.76 0.86
N GLU A 63 3.33 -7.47 1.72
CA GLU A 63 3.36 -8.93 1.77
C GLU A 63 2.85 -9.56 0.47
N GLN A 64 1.76 -9.01 -0.08
CA GLN A 64 1.20 -9.53 -1.32
C GLN A 64 2.15 -9.32 -2.51
N LEU A 65 2.78 -8.15 -2.58
CA LEU A 65 3.75 -7.87 -3.63
C LEU A 65 4.97 -8.79 -3.53
N GLU A 66 5.43 -9.09 -2.32
CA GLU A 66 6.51 -10.07 -2.11
C GLU A 66 6.09 -11.46 -2.57
N GLU A 67 4.87 -11.87 -2.26
CA GLU A 67 4.34 -13.16 -2.69
C GLU A 67 4.20 -13.22 -4.20
N ASP A 68 3.68 -12.14 -4.81
CA ASP A 68 3.53 -12.04 -6.27
C ASP A 68 4.89 -12.10 -6.96
N ALA A 69 5.91 -11.50 -6.36
CA ALA A 69 7.26 -11.43 -6.93
C ALA A 69 7.88 -12.82 -7.15
N LYS A 70 7.45 -13.82 -6.40
CA LYS A 70 7.94 -15.20 -6.56
C LYS A 70 7.60 -15.75 -7.96
N GLU A 71 6.58 -15.20 -8.59
CA GLU A 71 6.15 -15.62 -9.92
C GLU A 71 6.88 -14.90 -11.05
N TYR A 72 7.63 -13.84 -10.73
CA TYR A 72 8.35 -13.03 -11.71
C TYR A 72 9.85 -13.28 -11.65
N VAL A 73 10.24 -14.51 -11.45
CA VAL A 73 11.66 -14.88 -11.31
C VAL A 73 12.34 -14.94 -12.66
#